data_f6d6601f79496ef302df1a022a19ab02
#
_entry.id   f6d6601f79496ef302df1a022a19ab02
#
_cell.length_a   1.000
_cell.length_b   1.000
_cell.length_c   1.000
_cell.angle_alpha   90.00
_cell.angle_beta   90.00
_cell.angle_gamma   90.00
#
_symmetry.space_group_name_H-M   'P 1'
#
loop_
_entity.id
_entity.type
_entity.pdbx_description
1 polymer ?
#
loop_
_entity_poly.entity_id
_entity_poly.type
_entity_poly.pdbx_seq_one_letter_code
_entity_poly.pdbx_strand_id
1 'polypeptide(L)'
;MKPVTPLLAADILIELVDLPERPIVLIERAFPPYGWAVPGGFVDVGETIEQAAIREAKEEVCLDVRLTALLGLYSNPQRDPRNHTVTAVYIAEANGMPKAADDAKNCAIFTLETLPELLAFDHALVLDDYRHYRHSGRVTPLRVNAQ
;
A
#
# COMPACT_ATOMS: atom_id res chain seq x y z
N MET A 1 2.83 9.54 -31.98
CA MET A 1 3.67 8.67 -31.13
C MET A 1 3.02 8.50 -29.77
N LYS A 2 2.87 7.28 -29.31
CA LYS A 2 2.38 7.05 -27.95
C LYS A 2 3.55 7.16 -26.96
N PRO A 3 3.37 7.87 -25.84
CA PRO A 3 4.40 7.89 -24.80
C PRO A 3 4.62 6.48 -24.21
N VAL A 4 5.86 6.22 -23.85
CA VAL A 4 6.19 5.02 -23.06
C VAL A 4 6.38 5.47 -21.63
N THR A 5 5.53 4.98 -20.73
CA THR A 5 5.48 5.45 -19.35
C THR A 5 5.52 4.26 -18.38
N PRO A 6 5.90 4.50 -17.12
CA PRO A 6 5.77 3.48 -16.10
C PRO A 6 4.31 3.06 -15.89
N LEU A 7 4.12 1.90 -15.31
CA LEU A 7 2.81 1.47 -14.81
C LEU A 7 2.46 2.29 -13.58
N LEU A 8 1.16 2.47 -13.35
CA LEU A 8 0.66 3.22 -12.20
C LEU A 8 -0.14 2.31 -11.29
N ALA A 9 0.19 2.34 -10.00
CA ALA A 9 -0.48 1.56 -8.97
C ALA A 9 -0.96 2.47 -7.83
N ALA A 10 -1.84 1.93 -7.00
CA ALA A 10 -2.25 2.54 -5.75
C ALA A 10 -2.13 1.50 -4.64
N ASP A 11 -1.55 1.87 -3.52
CA ASP A 11 -1.43 1.05 -2.33
C ASP A 11 -2.10 1.74 -1.16
N ILE A 12 -2.61 0.97 -0.20
CA ILE A 12 -3.41 1.52 0.88
C ILE A 12 -2.93 1.02 2.24
N LEU A 13 -2.53 1.96 3.09
CA LEU A 13 -2.27 1.70 4.50
C LEU A 13 -3.58 1.82 5.25
N ILE A 14 -4.21 0.69 5.53
CA ILE A 14 -5.55 0.63 6.12
C ILE A 14 -5.41 0.54 7.63
N GLU A 15 -5.86 1.59 8.32
CA GLU A 15 -5.90 1.64 9.77
C GLU A 15 -7.25 1.13 10.27
N LEU A 16 -7.21 0.13 11.15
CA LEU A 16 -8.42 -0.40 11.77
C LEU A 16 -8.72 0.43 13.01
N VAL A 17 -9.64 1.39 12.86
CA VAL A 17 -9.83 2.44 13.86
C VAL A 17 -10.64 2.01 15.07
N ASP A 18 -11.33 0.89 15.00
CA ASP A 18 -12.09 0.33 16.13
C ASP A 18 -11.27 -0.65 16.99
N LEU A 19 -9.97 -0.82 16.66
CA LEU A 19 -9.05 -1.64 17.45
C LEU A 19 -8.02 -0.78 18.16
N PRO A 20 -7.51 -1.24 19.35
CA PRO A 20 -6.45 -0.51 20.04
C PRO A 20 -5.20 -0.35 19.18
N GLU A 21 -4.54 0.81 19.32
CA GLU A 21 -3.27 1.13 18.64
C GLU A 21 -3.41 1.34 17.12
N ARG A 22 -4.63 1.31 16.59
CA ARG A 22 -4.92 1.52 15.15
C ARG A 22 -3.97 0.65 14.29
N PRO A 23 -4.06 -0.68 14.40
CA PRO A 23 -3.19 -1.55 13.61
C PRO A 23 -3.52 -1.45 12.13
N ILE A 24 -2.58 -1.88 11.29
CA ILE A 24 -2.73 -1.86 9.85
C ILE A 24 -2.88 -3.26 9.29
N VAL A 25 -3.44 -3.33 8.08
CA VAL A 25 -3.65 -4.59 7.37
C VAL A 25 -2.53 -4.77 6.34
N LEU A 26 -1.87 -5.91 6.36
CA LEU A 26 -0.95 -6.32 5.31
C LEU A 26 -1.45 -7.63 4.69
N ILE A 27 -1.04 -7.86 3.44
CA ILE A 27 -1.31 -9.11 2.73
C ILE A 27 -0.03 -9.91 2.57
N GLU A 28 -0.16 -11.24 2.52
CA GLU A 28 0.91 -12.12 2.09
C GLU A 28 0.71 -12.42 0.61
N ARG A 29 1.75 -12.17 -0.20
CA ARG A 29 1.63 -12.33 -1.65
C ARG A 29 1.64 -13.80 -2.04
N ALA A 30 0.72 -14.16 -2.93
CA ALA A 30 0.64 -15.51 -3.50
C ALA A 30 1.63 -15.71 -4.66
N PHE A 31 2.10 -14.61 -5.27
CA PHE A 31 2.96 -14.62 -6.47
C PHE A 31 4.22 -13.79 -6.23
N PRO A 32 5.32 -14.07 -6.99
CA PRO A 32 6.54 -13.27 -6.87
C PRO A 32 6.31 -11.79 -7.20
N PRO A 33 6.99 -10.86 -6.54
CA PRO A 33 7.89 -11.10 -5.41
C PRO A 33 7.13 -11.52 -4.16
N TYR A 34 7.66 -12.52 -3.46
CA TYR A 34 7.01 -13.04 -2.25
C TYR A 34 7.29 -12.15 -1.04
N GLY A 35 6.45 -12.29 -0.05
CA GLY A 35 6.54 -11.56 1.21
C GLY A 35 5.23 -10.86 1.54
N TRP A 36 5.25 -10.13 2.63
CA TRP A 36 4.12 -9.30 3.06
C TRP A 36 4.18 -7.95 2.36
N ALA A 37 3.02 -7.39 2.10
CA ALA A 37 2.90 -6.14 1.35
C ALA A 37 1.71 -5.32 1.83
N VAL A 38 1.80 -4.03 1.62
CA VAL A 38 0.65 -3.13 1.71
C VAL A 38 -0.33 -3.52 0.61
N PRO A 39 -1.63 -3.66 0.91
CA PRO A 39 -2.62 -3.97 -0.14
C PRO A 39 -2.63 -2.92 -1.24
N GLY A 40 -2.86 -3.34 -2.46
CA GLY A 40 -2.94 -2.42 -3.60
C GLY A 40 -2.85 -3.14 -4.92
N GLY A 41 -2.87 -2.37 -5.98
CA GLY A 41 -2.77 -2.89 -7.33
C GLY A 41 -2.80 -1.79 -8.37
N PHE A 42 -2.89 -2.19 -9.63
CA PHE A 42 -2.82 -1.26 -10.74
C PHE A 42 -4.09 -0.44 -10.89
N VAL A 43 -3.90 0.81 -11.29
CA VAL A 43 -4.99 1.71 -11.65
C VAL A 43 -5.50 1.33 -13.04
N ASP A 44 -6.82 1.17 -13.17
CA ASP A 44 -7.44 0.90 -14.47
C ASP A 44 -7.66 2.21 -15.24
N VAL A 45 -7.55 2.14 -16.56
CA VAL A 45 -7.88 3.28 -17.41
C VAL A 45 -9.32 3.69 -17.13
N GLY A 46 -9.52 4.97 -16.87
CA GLY A 46 -10.85 5.53 -16.61
C GLY A 46 -11.22 5.70 -15.15
N GLU A 47 -10.41 5.17 -14.22
CA GLU A 47 -10.63 5.43 -12.79
C GLU A 47 -9.60 6.43 -12.26
N THR A 48 -9.97 7.16 -11.22
CA THR A 48 -9.01 7.97 -10.47
C THR A 48 -8.12 7.06 -9.64
N ILE A 49 -6.96 7.57 -9.21
CA ILE A 49 -6.07 6.79 -8.35
C ILE A 49 -6.76 6.47 -7.02
N GLU A 50 -7.55 7.42 -6.49
CA GLU A 50 -8.34 7.23 -5.27
C GLU A 50 -9.37 6.10 -5.43
N GLN A 51 -10.06 6.09 -6.57
CA GLN A 51 -11.01 5.01 -6.87
C GLN A 51 -10.31 3.65 -6.93
N ALA A 52 -9.12 3.60 -7.54
CA ALA A 52 -8.33 2.37 -7.60
C ALA A 52 -7.96 1.88 -6.20
N ALA A 53 -7.53 2.79 -5.32
CA ALA A 53 -7.18 2.44 -3.94
C ALA A 53 -8.36 1.81 -3.20
N ILE A 54 -9.54 2.42 -3.30
CA ILE A 54 -10.75 1.92 -2.63
C ILE A 54 -11.16 0.56 -3.20
N ARG A 55 -11.12 0.43 -4.52
CA ARG A 55 -11.46 -0.83 -5.20
C ARG A 55 -10.51 -1.96 -4.79
N GLU A 56 -9.19 -1.71 -4.80
CA GLU A 56 -8.19 -2.71 -4.45
C GLU A 56 -8.34 -3.18 -2.99
N ALA A 57 -8.63 -2.26 -2.07
CA ALA A 57 -8.88 -2.63 -0.67
C ALA A 57 -10.07 -3.59 -0.57
N LYS A 58 -11.15 -3.31 -1.30
CA LYS A 58 -12.32 -4.19 -1.31
C LYS A 58 -12.01 -5.55 -1.92
N GLU A 59 -11.30 -5.57 -3.03
CA GLU A 59 -10.97 -6.81 -3.73
C GLU A 59 -10.03 -7.70 -2.92
N GLU A 60 -8.98 -7.13 -2.32
CA GLU A 60 -7.93 -7.92 -1.68
C GLU A 60 -8.21 -8.29 -0.23
N VAL A 61 -8.82 -7.39 0.53
CA VAL A 61 -9.01 -7.60 1.99
C VAL A 61 -10.46 -7.43 2.44
N CYS A 62 -11.39 -7.23 1.52
CA CYS A 62 -12.84 -7.17 1.77
C CYS A 62 -13.25 -6.05 2.73
N LEU A 63 -12.53 -4.92 2.71
CA LEU A 63 -12.84 -3.78 3.55
C LEU A 63 -13.30 -2.59 2.71
N ASP A 64 -14.31 -1.89 3.21
CA ASP A 64 -14.71 -0.58 2.70
C ASP A 64 -13.90 0.47 3.44
N VAL A 65 -13.07 1.20 2.72
CA VAL A 65 -12.13 2.14 3.33
C VAL A 65 -12.52 3.58 3.02
N ARG A 66 -12.14 4.47 3.93
CA ARG A 66 -12.24 5.91 3.74
C ARG A 66 -10.83 6.48 3.72
N LEU A 67 -10.43 7.04 2.56
CA LEU A 67 -9.10 7.63 2.41
C LEU A 67 -9.00 8.88 3.28
N THR A 68 -7.89 9.04 3.99
CA THR A 68 -7.67 10.17 4.88
C THR A 68 -6.50 11.04 4.46
N ALA A 69 -5.51 10.48 3.76
CA ALA A 69 -4.34 11.24 3.33
C ALA A 69 -3.62 10.52 2.19
N LEU A 70 -2.86 11.27 1.41
CA LEU A 70 -1.86 10.74 0.51
C LEU A 70 -0.52 10.77 1.24
N LEU A 71 0.05 9.61 1.52
CA LEU A 71 1.36 9.54 2.16
C LEU A 71 2.44 10.01 1.18
N GLY A 72 2.39 9.55 -0.06
CA GLY A 72 3.33 9.98 -1.07
C GLY A 72 3.35 9.09 -2.30
N LEU A 73 4.24 9.45 -3.22
CA LEU A 73 4.51 8.70 -4.44
C LEU A 73 5.85 7.98 -4.31
N TYR A 74 5.90 6.75 -4.79
CA TYR A 74 7.11 5.94 -4.78
C TYR A 74 7.40 5.54 -6.22
N SER A 75 8.51 6.03 -6.76
CA SER A 75 8.76 5.95 -8.20
C SER A 75 10.16 5.48 -8.58
N ASN A 76 10.93 4.92 -7.63
CA ASN A 76 12.24 4.36 -7.94
C ASN A 76 12.06 3.27 -9.01
N PRO A 77 12.78 3.36 -10.16
CA PRO A 77 12.66 2.34 -11.20
C PRO A 77 12.98 0.91 -10.74
N GLN A 78 13.72 0.76 -9.66
CA GLN A 78 14.15 -0.55 -9.13
C GLN A 78 13.21 -1.10 -8.04
N ARG A 79 12.16 -0.35 -7.66
CA ARG A 79 11.29 -0.74 -6.54
C ARG A 79 10.50 -2.03 -6.79
N ASP A 80 10.18 -2.31 -8.03
CA ASP A 80 9.43 -3.51 -8.45
C ASP A 80 10.30 -4.28 -9.46
N PRO A 81 10.71 -5.51 -9.15
CA PRO A 81 11.58 -6.25 -10.06
C PRO A 81 10.94 -6.63 -11.39
N ARG A 82 9.62 -6.57 -11.49
CA ARG A 82 8.89 -6.95 -12.71
C ARG A 82 8.89 -5.84 -13.76
N ASN A 83 8.69 -4.59 -13.33
CA ASN A 83 8.54 -3.44 -14.21
C ASN A 83 8.80 -2.14 -13.44
N HIS A 84 9.06 -1.04 -14.18
CA HIS A 84 9.03 0.27 -13.55
C HIS A 84 7.57 0.62 -13.21
N THR A 85 7.24 0.58 -11.93
CA THR A 85 5.91 0.87 -11.43
C THR A 85 5.96 2.02 -10.45
N VAL A 86 5.15 3.04 -10.68
CA VAL A 86 4.94 4.14 -9.74
C VAL A 86 3.72 3.82 -8.90
N THR A 87 3.80 3.95 -7.59
CA THR A 87 2.61 3.80 -6.75
C THR A 87 2.32 5.06 -5.96
N ALA A 88 1.05 5.38 -5.83
CA ALA A 88 0.55 6.36 -4.87
C ALA A 88 0.10 5.59 -3.63
N VAL A 89 0.66 5.93 -2.47
CA VAL A 89 0.31 5.26 -1.21
C VAL A 89 -0.63 6.15 -0.42
N TYR A 90 -1.84 5.66 -0.17
CA TYR A 90 -2.85 6.34 0.63
C TYR A 90 -2.90 5.79 2.03
N ILE A 91 -3.31 6.63 2.96
CA ILE A 91 -3.68 6.22 4.31
C ILE A 91 -5.20 6.25 4.37
N ALA A 92 -5.78 5.21 4.95
CA ALA A 92 -7.23 5.04 5.01
C ALA A 92 -7.65 4.50 6.36
N GLU A 93 -8.92 4.69 6.65
CA GLU A 93 -9.56 4.12 7.85
C GLU A 93 -10.61 3.12 7.44
N ALA A 94 -10.75 2.05 8.23
CA ALA A 94 -11.80 1.07 8.07
C ALA A 94 -12.22 0.52 9.42
N ASN A 95 -13.45 0.01 9.46
CA ASN A 95 -13.99 -0.76 10.57
C ASN A 95 -14.11 -2.22 10.14
N GLY A 96 -14.10 -3.12 11.12
CA GLY A 96 -14.28 -4.55 10.84
C GLY A 96 -12.95 -5.28 10.66
N MET A 97 -13.06 -6.54 10.27
CA MET A 97 -11.91 -7.43 10.14
C MET A 97 -11.64 -7.74 8.68
N PRO A 98 -10.36 -7.71 8.26
CA PRO A 98 -10.00 -8.06 6.90
C PRO A 98 -10.18 -9.55 6.63
N LYS A 99 -10.35 -9.88 5.34
CA LYS A 99 -10.42 -11.24 4.86
C LYS A 99 -9.69 -11.31 3.52
N ALA A 100 -8.73 -12.23 3.41
CA ALA A 100 -7.95 -12.37 2.17
C ALA A 100 -8.83 -12.81 0.99
N ALA A 101 -8.61 -12.19 -0.15
CA ALA A 101 -9.32 -12.50 -1.41
C ALA A 101 -8.38 -12.19 -2.59
N ASP A 102 -8.80 -12.53 -3.79
CA ASP A 102 -8.03 -12.34 -5.03
C ASP A 102 -6.61 -12.90 -4.92
N ASP A 103 -5.59 -12.06 -5.22
CA ASP A 103 -4.19 -12.45 -5.25
C ASP A 103 -3.53 -12.51 -3.88
N ALA A 104 -4.27 -12.21 -2.82
CA ALA A 104 -3.75 -12.32 -1.47
C ALA A 104 -3.85 -13.77 -0.99
N LYS A 105 -2.71 -14.37 -0.65
CA LYS A 105 -2.66 -15.70 -0.04
C LYS A 105 -3.22 -15.66 1.38
N ASN A 106 -2.86 -14.61 2.11
CA ASN A 106 -3.28 -14.35 3.48
C ASN A 106 -3.39 -12.84 3.70
N CYS A 107 -4.12 -12.46 4.73
CA CYS A 107 -4.00 -11.12 5.30
C CYS A 107 -3.90 -11.21 6.80
N ALA A 108 -3.28 -10.20 7.42
CA ALA A 108 -3.13 -10.15 8.87
C ALA A 108 -3.03 -8.70 9.33
N ILE A 109 -3.21 -8.53 10.63
CA ILE A 109 -3.23 -7.24 11.31
C ILE A 109 -1.92 -7.08 12.06
N PHE A 110 -1.26 -5.94 11.87
CA PHE A 110 0.02 -5.65 12.52
C PHE A 110 -0.02 -4.29 13.17
N THR A 111 0.57 -4.19 14.36
CA THR A 111 0.93 -2.88 14.92
C THR A 111 2.30 -2.48 14.35
N LEU A 112 2.72 -1.25 14.59
CA LEU A 112 4.04 -0.80 14.12
C LEU A 112 5.19 -1.54 14.81
N GLU A 113 4.94 -2.16 15.97
CA GLU A 113 5.92 -2.94 16.72
C GLU A 113 5.96 -4.41 16.32
N THR A 114 4.97 -4.88 15.55
CA THR A 114 4.84 -6.30 15.20
C THR A 114 4.94 -6.56 13.70
N LEU A 115 5.48 -5.62 12.93
CA LEU A 115 5.59 -5.76 11.47
C LEU A 115 6.42 -6.98 11.09
N PRO A 116 6.04 -7.67 9.99
CA PRO A 116 6.80 -8.85 9.54
C PRO A 116 8.16 -8.43 8.98
N GLU A 117 9.13 -9.35 9.02
CA GLU A 117 10.48 -9.08 8.52
C GLU A 117 10.56 -9.07 6.99
N LEU A 118 9.86 -10.01 6.34
CA LEU A 118 9.92 -10.15 4.88
C LEU A 118 8.84 -9.29 4.24
N LEU A 119 9.25 -8.15 3.72
CA LEU A 119 8.37 -7.21 3.01
C LEU A 119 8.74 -7.19 1.52
N ALA A 120 7.73 -7.23 0.67
CA ALA A 120 7.91 -7.20 -0.78
C ALA A 120 8.15 -5.76 -1.26
N PHE A 121 8.72 -5.64 -2.47
CA PHE A 121 8.98 -4.35 -3.12
C PHE A 121 9.83 -3.45 -2.24
N ASP A 122 9.51 -2.16 -2.21
CA ASP A 122 10.09 -1.18 -1.29
C ASP A 122 9.17 -0.90 -0.09
N HIS A 123 8.32 -1.85 0.28
CA HIS A 123 7.32 -1.62 1.31
C HIS A 123 7.92 -1.43 2.71
N ALA A 124 9.16 -1.87 2.94
CA ALA A 124 9.87 -1.50 4.16
C ALA A 124 10.07 0.01 4.26
N LEU A 125 10.42 0.66 3.14
CA LEU A 125 10.54 2.12 3.08
C LEU A 125 9.19 2.79 3.28
N VAL A 126 8.14 2.27 2.63
CA VAL A 126 6.77 2.79 2.79
C VAL A 126 6.35 2.75 4.25
N LEU A 127 6.57 1.63 4.92
CA LEU A 127 6.18 1.48 6.33
C LEU A 127 7.01 2.37 7.25
N ASP A 128 8.28 2.60 6.93
CA ASP A 128 9.11 3.53 7.69
C ASP A 128 8.60 4.97 7.54
N ASP A 129 8.26 5.38 6.31
CA ASP A 129 7.65 6.69 6.07
C ASP A 129 6.29 6.82 6.79
N TYR A 130 5.49 5.76 6.78
CA TYR A 130 4.22 5.73 7.50
C TYR A 130 4.41 5.87 9.00
N ARG A 131 5.43 5.23 9.57
CA ARG A 131 5.76 5.38 11.00
C ARG A 131 6.04 6.83 11.33
N HIS A 132 6.82 7.52 10.50
CA HIS A 132 7.08 8.96 10.68
C HIS A 132 5.80 9.78 10.57
N TYR A 133 4.93 9.45 9.61
CA TYR A 133 3.64 10.12 9.47
C TYR A 133 2.77 9.96 10.73
N ARG A 134 2.69 8.74 11.27
CA ARG A 134 1.91 8.47 12.49
C ARG A 134 2.43 9.28 13.68
N HIS A 135 3.73 9.51 13.73
CA HIS A 135 4.37 10.23 14.84
C HIS A 135 4.29 11.75 14.68
N SER A 136 4.46 12.27 13.47
CA SER A 136 4.64 13.71 13.25
C SER A 136 3.64 14.35 12.30
N GLY A 137 2.84 13.59 11.58
CA GLY A 137 1.94 14.09 10.55
C GLY A 137 2.63 14.44 9.23
N ARG A 138 3.93 14.16 9.10
CA ARG A 138 4.68 14.47 7.87
C ARG A 138 4.48 13.39 6.82
N VAL A 139 4.19 13.83 5.60
CA VAL A 139 4.17 12.96 4.41
C VAL A 139 5.60 12.59 4.00
N THR A 140 5.73 11.71 3.02
CA THR A 140 7.05 11.25 2.57
C THR A 140 7.94 12.40 2.13
N PRO A 141 9.26 12.31 2.38
CA PRO A 141 10.18 13.27 1.80
C PRO A 141 10.25 13.11 0.28
N LEU A 142 10.57 14.19 -0.41
CA LEU A 142 10.86 14.11 -1.84
C LEU A 142 12.21 13.44 -2.05
N ARG A 143 12.28 12.50 -2.99
CA ARG A 143 13.49 11.74 -3.29
C ARG A 143 13.82 11.90 -4.77
N VAL A 144 14.81 12.73 -5.06
CA VAL A 144 15.25 12.98 -6.43
C VAL A 144 16.07 11.81 -6.95
N ASN A 145 16.92 11.23 -6.10
CA ASN A 145 17.75 10.11 -6.48
C ASN A 145 17.08 8.80 -6.06
N ALA A 146 17.18 7.78 -6.91
CA ALA A 146 16.68 6.45 -6.59
C ALA A 146 17.41 5.89 -5.36
N GLN A 147 16.65 5.26 -4.47
CA GLN A 147 17.14 4.67 -3.22
C GLN A 147 16.96 3.17 -3.25
#